data_c88b5a7f020aa6158d08697c35744c45
#
_entry.id   c88b5a7f020aa6158d08697c35744c45
#
_cell.length_a   1.000
_cell.length_b   1.000
_cell.length_c   1.000
_cell.angle_alpha   90.00
_cell.angle_beta   90.00
_cell.angle_gamma   90.00
#
_symmetry.space_group_name_H-M   'P 1'
#
loop_
_entity.id
_entity.type
_entity.pdbx_description
1 polymer ?
#
loop_
_entity_poly.entity_id
_entity_poly.type
_entity_poly.pdbx_seq_one_letter_code
_entity_poly.pdbx_strand_id
1 'polypeptide(L)'
;MAGSRNIIGIKNPAIDKLIERVIFTKDRDDLVAATKALDRVLLWNHYVVPQWNYPKLRTARWDRFGRPPELPKYGLSGFPALWWFDAEKAARIGKRS
;
A
#
# COMPACT_ATOMS: atom_id res chain seq x y z
N MET A 1 0.26 2.78 24.30
CA MET A 1 -0.47 1.49 24.16
C MET A 1 0.52 0.41 23.78
N ALA A 2 0.70 -0.59 24.61
CA ALA A 2 1.45 -1.78 24.25
C ALA A 2 0.65 -2.56 23.20
N GLY A 3 1.29 -2.97 22.09
CA GLY A 3 0.66 -3.72 21.02
C GLY A 3 0.10 -2.89 19.85
N SER A 4 0.27 -1.56 19.83
CA SER A 4 -0.09 -0.77 18.66
C SER A 4 1.00 -0.85 17.59
N ARG A 5 0.62 -0.63 16.32
CA ARG A 5 1.59 -0.53 15.21
C ARG A 5 2.39 0.78 15.20
N ASN A 6 2.31 1.55 16.28
CA ASN A 6 3.08 2.78 16.46
C ASN A 6 4.54 2.44 16.86
N ILE A 7 5.30 1.95 15.89
CA ILE A 7 6.70 1.50 16.08
C ILE A 7 7.61 2.66 16.50
N ILE A 8 7.33 3.86 16.00
CA ILE A 8 8.13 5.07 16.30
C ILE A 8 7.84 5.58 17.73
N GLY A 9 6.71 5.19 18.32
CA GLY A 9 6.35 5.62 19.68
C GLY A 9 5.84 7.05 19.77
N ILE A 10 5.23 7.59 18.70
CA ILE A 10 4.66 8.94 18.70
C ILE A 10 3.60 9.05 19.79
N LYS A 11 3.75 10.06 20.65
CA LYS A 11 2.83 10.38 21.73
C LYS A 11 2.60 11.88 21.78
N ASN A 12 1.59 12.34 21.06
CA ASN A 12 1.26 13.76 20.97
C ASN A 12 -0.26 13.93 20.89
N PRO A 13 -0.89 14.62 21.88
CA PRO A 13 -2.34 14.83 21.91
C PRO A 13 -2.91 15.55 20.69
N ALA A 14 -2.14 16.42 20.04
CA ALA A 14 -2.59 17.09 18.83
C ALA A 14 -2.65 16.14 17.63
N ILE A 15 -1.70 15.22 17.54
CA ILE A 15 -1.69 14.16 16.50
C ILE A 15 -2.84 13.19 16.74
N ASP A 16 -3.09 12.79 17.98
CA ASP A 16 -4.20 11.90 18.33
C ASP A 16 -5.56 12.51 17.93
N LYS A 17 -5.78 13.79 18.20
CA LYS A 17 -6.98 14.50 17.75
C LYS A 17 -7.11 14.61 16.22
N LEU A 18 -6.01 14.78 15.50
CA LEU A 18 -6.03 14.79 14.04
C LEU A 18 -6.35 13.40 13.48
N ILE A 19 -5.84 12.34 14.10
CA ILE A 19 -6.15 10.95 13.74
C ILE A 19 -7.63 10.66 13.97
N GLU A 20 -8.19 11.06 15.11
CA GLU A 20 -9.63 10.93 15.38
C GLU A 20 -10.45 11.66 14.32
N ARG A 21 -10.06 12.88 13.95
CA ARG A 21 -10.74 13.63 12.90
C ARG A 21 -10.69 12.90 11.55
N VAL A 22 -9.55 12.34 11.15
CA VAL A 22 -9.43 11.55 9.92
C VAL A 22 -10.34 10.32 9.95
N ILE A 23 -10.41 9.62 11.08
CA ILE A 23 -11.23 8.39 11.22
C ILE A 23 -12.73 8.68 11.16
N PHE A 24 -13.19 9.77 11.79
CA PHE A 24 -14.62 10.04 11.96
C PHE A 24 -15.20 11.03 10.95
N THR A 25 -14.38 11.61 10.08
CA THR A 25 -14.84 12.51 9.02
C THR A 25 -15.65 11.74 7.98
N LYS A 26 -16.82 12.28 7.64
CA LYS A 26 -17.76 11.69 6.66
C LYS A 26 -17.65 12.35 5.29
N ASP A 27 -17.26 13.61 5.26
CA ASP A 27 -17.07 14.37 4.04
C ASP A 27 -15.66 14.19 3.45
N ARG A 28 -15.59 14.11 2.11
CA ARG A 28 -14.31 13.88 1.42
C ARG A 28 -13.37 15.07 1.49
N ASP A 29 -13.89 16.27 1.38
CA ASP A 29 -13.05 17.48 1.38
C ASP A 29 -12.46 17.72 2.77
N ASP A 30 -13.25 17.53 3.80
CA ASP A 30 -12.80 17.53 5.19
C ASP A 30 -11.77 16.43 5.46
N LEU A 31 -11.96 15.22 4.91
CA LEU A 31 -11.01 14.11 5.02
C LEU A 31 -9.66 14.49 4.39
N VAL A 32 -9.69 15.06 3.19
CA VAL A 32 -8.46 15.50 2.49
C VAL A 32 -7.77 16.61 3.28
N ALA A 33 -8.51 17.57 3.83
CA ALA A 33 -7.96 18.64 4.65
C ALA A 33 -7.33 18.10 5.94
N ALA A 34 -8.02 17.22 6.65
CA ALA A 34 -7.52 16.61 7.88
C ALA A 34 -6.27 15.74 7.62
N THR A 35 -6.25 14.97 6.55
CA THR A 35 -5.10 14.14 6.16
C THR A 35 -3.89 14.99 5.80
N LYS A 36 -4.08 16.09 5.05
CA LYS A 36 -3.00 17.04 4.74
C LYS A 36 -2.46 17.72 6.00
N ALA A 37 -3.32 18.04 6.95
CA ALA A 37 -2.90 18.64 8.22
C ALA A 37 -2.08 17.63 9.04
N LEU A 38 -2.52 16.38 9.13
CA LEU A 38 -1.80 15.31 9.80
C LEU A 38 -0.42 15.07 9.17
N ASP A 39 -0.35 14.98 7.85
CA ASP A 39 0.90 14.81 7.10
C ASP A 39 1.90 15.95 7.42
N ARG A 40 1.46 17.21 7.38
CA ARG A 40 2.30 18.35 7.72
C ARG A 40 2.83 18.29 9.16
N VAL A 41 1.98 17.93 10.10
CA VAL A 41 2.39 17.84 11.51
C VAL A 41 3.41 16.72 11.71
N LEU A 42 3.22 15.58 11.08
CA LEU A 42 4.16 14.45 11.14
C LEU A 42 5.52 14.82 10.52
N LEU A 43 5.53 15.46 9.36
CA LEU A 43 6.76 15.91 8.69
C LEU A 43 7.48 16.99 9.48
N TRP A 44 6.75 17.98 10.01
CA TRP A 44 7.33 19.08 10.78
C TRP A 44 7.97 18.63 12.09
N ASN A 45 7.47 17.58 12.68
CA ASN A 45 8.07 16.99 13.90
C ASN A 45 9.26 16.05 13.60
N HIS A 46 9.63 15.88 12.35
CA HIS A 46 10.79 15.07 11.93
C HIS A 46 10.75 13.61 12.42
N TYR A 47 9.58 13.02 12.59
CA TYR A 47 9.45 11.60 12.98
C TYR A 47 9.93 10.65 11.90
N VAL A 48 9.85 11.08 10.64
CA VAL A 48 10.28 10.32 9.46
C VAL A 48 11.00 11.24 8.48
N VAL A 49 11.91 10.67 7.72
CA VAL A 49 12.54 11.33 6.58
C VAL A 49 11.95 10.72 5.31
N PRO A 50 11.02 11.39 4.63
CA PRO A 50 10.48 10.89 3.37
C PRO A 50 11.58 10.91 2.32
N GLN A 51 11.81 9.78 1.69
CA GLN A 51 12.82 9.67 0.64
C GLN A 51 12.13 9.57 -0.73
N TRP A 52 12.17 8.41 -1.31
CA TRP A 52 11.61 8.17 -2.63
C TRP A 52 10.55 7.09 -2.59
N ASN A 53 9.64 7.15 -3.52
CA ASN A 53 8.64 6.12 -3.76
C ASN A 53 8.86 5.52 -5.15
N TYR A 54 8.83 4.19 -5.23
CA TYR A 54 8.84 3.48 -6.50
C TYR A 54 7.42 3.07 -6.88
N PRO A 55 6.78 3.77 -7.83
CA PRO A 55 5.35 3.56 -8.13
C PRO A 55 5.06 2.27 -8.91
N LYS A 56 6.08 1.48 -9.22
CA LYS A 56 5.94 0.24 -9.99
C LYS A 56 6.47 -0.94 -9.19
N LEU A 57 5.69 -2.01 -9.14
CA LEU A 57 6.17 -3.30 -8.63
C LEU A 57 6.85 -4.07 -9.77
N ARG A 58 8.14 -4.36 -9.60
CA ARG A 58 8.88 -5.24 -10.52
C ARG A 58 8.77 -6.67 -10.02
N THR A 59 8.32 -7.56 -10.89
CA THR A 59 8.24 -8.99 -10.58
C THR A 59 8.97 -9.79 -11.65
N ALA A 60 9.74 -10.79 -11.22
CA ALA A 60 10.31 -11.81 -12.09
C ALA A 60 9.61 -13.13 -11.83
N ARG A 61 9.14 -13.79 -12.88
CA ARG A 61 8.43 -15.07 -12.78
C ARG A 61 8.59 -15.88 -14.04
N TRP A 62 8.43 -17.19 -13.89
CA TRP A 62 8.24 -18.07 -15.03
C TRP A 62 6.85 -17.83 -15.65
N ASP A 63 6.73 -17.75 -16.97
CA ASP A 63 5.46 -17.56 -17.66
C ASP A 63 4.61 -18.84 -17.69
N ARG A 64 4.31 -19.38 -16.49
CA ARG A 64 3.44 -20.51 -16.24
C ARG A 64 2.14 -20.14 -15.52
N PHE A 65 1.88 -18.86 -15.36
CA PHE A 65 0.72 -18.38 -14.64
C PHE A 65 -0.19 -17.53 -15.53
N GLY A 66 -1.47 -17.82 -15.46
CA GLY A 66 -2.52 -16.95 -15.98
C GLY A 66 -2.88 -15.87 -14.97
N ARG A 67 -3.44 -14.77 -15.45
CA ARG A 67 -3.94 -13.67 -14.63
C ARG A 67 -5.15 -13.04 -15.31
N PRO A 68 -6.07 -12.37 -14.58
CA PRO A 68 -7.17 -11.64 -15.19
C PRO A 68 -6.67 -10.57 -16.17
N PRO A 69 -7.44 -10.29 -17.25
CA PRO A 69 -7.12 -9.21 -18.18
C PRO A 69 -7.14 -7.84 -17.51
N GLU A 70 -8.08 -7.65 -16.58
CA GLU A 70 -8.17 -6.46 -15.76
C GLU A 70 -7.65 -6.74 -14.36
N LEU A 71 -6.68 -5.97 -13.93
CA LEU A 71 -6.08 -6.06 -12.60
C LEU A 71 -6.66 -4.98 -11.67
N PRO A 72 -6.75 -5.22 -10.37
CA PRO A 72 -7.16 -4.20 -9.42
C PRO A 72 -6.29 -2.95 -9.53
N LYS A 73 -6.94 -1.80 -9.51
CA LYS A 73 -6.25 -0.49 -9.58
C LYS A 73 -5.33 -0.27 -8.38
N TYR A 74 -5.67 -0.83 -7.24
CA TYR A 74 -4.94 -0.70 -5.99
C TYR A 74 -4.50 -2.07 -5.46
N GLY A 75 -3.43 -2.05 -4.70
CA GLY A 75 -2.78 -3.25 -4.18
C GLY A 75 -1.67 -3.76 -5.09
N LEU A 76 -1.12 -4.91 -4.78
CA LEU A 76 -0.02 -5.54 -5.53
C LEU A 76 -0.50 -6.22 -6.83
N SER A 77 -1.42 -5.58 -7.57
CA SER A 77 -2.04 -6.15 -8.78
C SER A 77 -2.63 -7.54 -8.57
N GLY A 78 -3.13 -7.80 -7.36
CA GLY A 78 -3.69 -9.09 -6.95
C GLY A 78 -2.68 -10.23 -6.85
N PHE A 79 -1.39 -9.96 -6.89
CA PHE A 79 -0.35 -10.99 -6.76
C PHE A 79 -0.23 -11.51 -5.32
N PRO A 80 -0.11 -12.82 -5.09
CA PRO A 80 -0.35 -13.91 -6.06
C PRO A 80 -1.82 -14.37 -6.08
N ALA A 81 -2.71 -13.77 -5.30
CA ALA A 81 -4.07 -14.24 -5.01
C ALA A 81 -4.99 -14.37 -6.23
N LEU A 82 -4.79 -13.54 -7.25
CA LEU A 82 -5.57 -13.57 -8.49
C LEU A 82 -4.90 -14.37 -9.63
N TRP A 83 -3.81 -15.06 -9.35
CA TRP A 83 -3.08 -15.79 -10.36
C TRP A 83 -3.41 -17.28 -10.27
N TRP A 84 -3.45 -17.97 -11.41
CA TRP A 84 -3.67 -19.41 -11.49
C TRP A 84 -2.59 -20.09 -12.32
N PHE A 85 -2.37 -21.36 -12.09
CA PHE A 85 -1.49 -22.17 -12.92
C PHE A 85 -2.10 -22.38 -14.30
N ASP A 86 -1.34 -22.09 -15.34
CA ASP A 86 -1.72 -22.25 -16.74
C ASP A 86 -0.89 -23.37 -17.37
N ALA A 87 -1.53 -24.50 -17.57
CA ALA A 87 -0.85 -25.72 -18.09
C ALA A 87 -0.30 -25.53 -19.50
N GLU A 88 -0.98 -24.76 -20.36
CA GLU A 88 -0.53 -24.52 -21.73
C GLU A 88 0.72 -23.64 -21.74
N LYS A 89 0.76 -22.62 -20.93
CA LYS A 89 1.95 -21.79 -20.74
C LYS A 89 3.10 -22.57 -20.15
N ALA A 90 2.82 -23.40 -19.15
CA ALA A 90 3.83 -24.24 -18.51
C ALA A 90 4.46 -25.24 -19.51
N ALA A 91 3.66 -25.86 -20.37
CA ALA A 91 4.13 -26.77 -21.40
C ALA A 91 5.04 -26.10 -22.44
N ARG A 92 4.81 -24.83 -22.74
CA ARG A 92 5.67 -24.06 -23.65
C ARG A 92 7.07 -23.80 -23.08
N ILE A 93 7.19 -23.64 -21.77
CA ILE A 93 8.49 -23.41 -21.11
C ILE A 93 9.32 -24.70 -21.15
N GLY A 94 8.73 -25.88 -20.90
CA GLY A 94 9.43 -27.15 -20.90
C GLY A 94 10.00 -27.58 -22.27
N LYS A 95 9.57 -26.97 -23.36
CA LYS A 95 10.09 -27.25 -24.73
C LYS A 95 11.27 -26.36 -25.14
N ARG A 96 11.78 -25.52 -24.27
CA ARG A 96 12.87 -24.56 -24.53
C ARG A 96 14.22 -24.93 -23.91
N SER A 97 14.37 -26.17 -23.45
CA SER A 97 15.65 -26.73 -22.99
C SER A 97 16.39 -27.48 -24.12
#